data_b7865c44e3364feccebb7d2511a0763f
#
_entry.id   b7865c44e3364feccebb7d2511a0763f
#
_cell.length_a   1.000
_cell.length_b   1.000
_cell.length_c   1.000
_cell.angle_alpha   90.00
_cell.angle_beta   90.00
_cell.angle_gamma   90.00
#
_symmetry.space_group_name_H-M   'P 1'
#
loop_
_entity.id
_entity.type
_entity.pdbx_description
1 polymer ?
#
loop_
_entity_poly.entity_id
_entity_poly.type
_entity_poly.pdbx_seq_one_letter_code
_entity_poly.pdbx_strand_id
1 'polypeptide(L)'
;MKKHVFLTIAFMLVSVLLSAQTPVYLTKAYKPVESDRYTAYSSLEIQGGDTWNNCFTLGVINNYHGYATFNIGGKYESISFILGAEKSNGGNDPNIVQIHADGKRIFDHVLRDGDLGQQFTLNISGVDKLEFSLVKPEVEAAFCEVALWTKGQTPHDLRGKNDPQVKTRMLFKDIAPYRINYSSSNTKGDSGRHTLVGPDKKTKSIKIGNKEYDYGLWLGMSMQLIGGWESETNFNIRGQYETLRFVVGPLATDNGNDTSTGWVSVLGDGKILYEYEINEESIAQQVTLDVKGVHKLAFTSEQASGSLDAAIVDAWVYPKGEAPEVETGTGVAVTVDAPDPRLKELPDVCKLISNIPPYSLRSKVEYQLYEGISDYVTFSMGGTKF
;
A
#
# COMPACT_ATOMS: atom_id res chain seq x y z
N MET A 1 -47.08 -39.26 -12.42
CA MET A 1 -45.84 -39.30 -13.19
C MET A 1 -45.45 -37.98 -13.89
N LYS A 2 -46.36 -37.15 -14.41
CA LYS A 2 -46.02 -35.91 -15.14
C LYS A 2 -45.42 -34.77 -14.26
N LYS A 3 -45.73 -34.68 -12.97
CA LYS A 3 -45.23 -33.63 -12.09
C LYS A 3 -43.75 -33.78 -11.68
N HIS A 4 -43.25 -35.01 -11.59
CA HIS A 4 -41.83 -35.25 -11.22
C HIS A 4 -40.88 -35.02 -12.38
N VAL A 5 -41.32 -35.20 -13.64
CA VAL A 5 -40.49 -34.93 -14.81
C VAL A 5 -40.23 -33.43 -14.98
N PHE A 6 -41.24 -32.58 -14.69
CA PHE A 6 -41.07 -31.12 -14.76
C PHE A 6 -40.09 -30.59 -13.70
N LEU A 7 -40.12 -31.16 -12.50
CA LEU A 7 -39.20 -30.75 -11.42
C LEU A 7 -37.76 -31.13 -11.72
N THR A 8 -37.53 -32.29 -12.32
CA THR A 8 -36.19 -32.77 -12.70
C THR A 8 -35.59 -31.95 -13.84
N ILE A 9 -36.41 -31.55 -14.82
CA ILE A 9 -35.97 -30.69 -15.93
C ILE A 9 -35.64 -29.25 -15.42
N ALA A 10 -36.48 -28.72 -14.52
CA ALA A 10 -36.19 -27.42 -13.90
C ALA A 10 -34.89 -27.44 -13.05
N PHE A 11 -34.63 -28.54 -12.33
CA PHE A 11 -33.38 -28.69 -11.58
C PHE A 11 -32.16 -28.87 -12.48
N MET A 12 -32.26 -29.58 -13.60
CA MET A 12 -31.21 -29.68 -14.60
C MET A 12 -30.94 -28.33 -15.31
N LEU A 13 -31.96 -27.55 -15.61
CA LEU A 13 -31.81 -26.22 -16.22
C LEU A 13 -31.17 -25.23 -15.24
N VAL A 14 -31.48 -25.30 -13.94
CA VAL A 14 -30.84 -24.48 -12.91
C VAL A 14 -29.40 -24.92 -12.67
N SER A 15 -29.08 -26.20 -12.74
CA SER A 15 -27.69 -26.68 -12.59
C SER A 15 -26.81 -26.35 -13.79
N VAL A 16 -27.35 -26.20 -14.99
CA VAL A 16 -26.63 -25.74 -16.19
C VAL A 16 -26.32 -24.22 -16.11
N LEU A 17 -27.16 -23.44 -15.43
CA LEU A 17 -26.93 -22.00 -15.19
C LEU A 17 -25.93 -21.73 -14.06
N LEU A 18 -25.61 -22.72 -13.24
CA LEU A 18 -24.63 -22.68 -12.17
C LEU A 18 -23.27 -23.29 -12.56
N SER A 19 -23.02 -23.56 -13.83
CA SER A 19 -21.68 -23.92 -14.28
C SER A 19 -20.77 -22.75 -13.98
N ALA A 20 -19.80 -22.98 -13.10
CA ALA A 20 -18.82 -21.97 -12.70
C ALA A 20 -18.28 -21.29 -13.95
N GLN A 21 -18.57 -19.99 -14.07
CA GLN A 21 -18.09 -19.16 -15.17
C GLN A 21 -16.57 -19.09 -15.07
N THR A 22 -15.88 -19.98 -15.81
CA THR A 22 -14.42 -19.99 -15.84
C THR A 22 -13.93 -18.94 -16.83
N PRO A 23 -13.12 -17.97 -16.39
CA PRO A 23 -12.53 -16.99 -17.30
C PRO A 23 -11.52 -17.66 -18.24
N VAL A 24 -11.26 -17.02 -19.34
CA VAL A 24 -10.14 -17.36 -20.23
C VAL A 24 -8.92 -16.56 -19.79
N TYR A 25 -7.90 -17.24 -19.28
CA TYR A 25 -6.66 -16.55 -18.88
C TYR A 25 -5.83 -16.18 -20.13
N LEU A 26 -5.50 -14.86 -20.23
CA LEU A 26 -4.81 -14.28 -21.39
C LEU A 26 -3.52 -15.03 -21.71
N THR A 27 -2.63 -15.23 -20.73
CA THR A 27 -1.33 -15.87 -20.92
C THR A 27 -1.39 -17.34 -21.31
N LYS A 28 -2.52 -18.01 -21.02
CA LYS A 28 -2.74 -19.41 -21.42
C LYS A 28 -3.32 -19.55 -22.81
N ALA A 29 -4.26 -18.63 -23.16
CA ALA A 29 -5.02 -18.73 -24.39
C ALA A 29 -4.35 -18.01 -25.57
N TYR A 30 -3.54 -16.99 -25.28
CA TYR A 30 -2.95 -16.13 -26.30
C TYR A 30 -1.44 -15.95 -26.07
N LYS A 31 -0.72 -15.91 -27.18
CA LYS A 31 0.67 -15.40 -27.21
C LYS A 31 0.62 -13.96 -27.73
N PRO A 32 1.49 -13.07 -27.25
CA PRO A 32 1.59 -11.75 -27.85
C PRO A 32 1.96 -11.84 -29.31
N VAL A 33 1.30 -11.03 -30.15
CA VAL A 33 1.62 -10.92 -31.58
C VAL A 33 2.83 -10.03 -31.80
N GLU A 34 3.06 -9.12 -30.85
CA GLU A 34 4.21 -8.24 -30.79
C GLU A 34 4.55 -7.97 -29.33
N SER A 35 5.82 -7.95 -28.96
CA SER A 35 6.24 -7.64 -27.60
C SER A 35 7.71 -7.29 -27.52
N ASP A 36 8.05 -6.44 -26.56
CA ASP A 36 9.41 -6.24 -26.07
C ASP A 36 9.38 -6.34 -24.53
N ARG A 37 10.42 -6.95 -23.94
CA ARG A 37 10.57 -7.13 -22.48
C ARG A 37 9.36 -7.72 -21.79
N TYR A 38 8.68 -8.61 -22.48
CA TYR A 38 7.56 -9.39 -21.96
C TYR A 38 8.05 -10.75 -21.49
N THR A 39 7.68 -11.14 -20.27
CA THR A 39 7.93 -12.48 -19.75
C THR A 39 6.67 -13.04 -19.13
N ALA A 40 6.28 -14.25 -19.54
CA ALA A 40 5.10 -14.93 -18.97
C ALA A 40 5.51 -15.88 -17.86
N TYR A 41 4.71 -15.93 -16.79
CA TYR A 41 4.90 -16.81 -15.63
C TYR A 41 3.64 -17.61 -15.33
N SER A 42 3.81 -18.86 -14.95
CA SER A 42 2.70 -19.66 -14.41
C SER A 42 2.30 -19.17 -13.03
N SER A 43 3.27 -18.71 -12.25
CA SER A 43 3.13 -18.14 -10.92
C SER A 43 4.22 -17.11 -10.68
N LEU A 44 3.89 -16.01 -10.03
CA LEU A 44 4.80 -14.90 -9.72
C LEU A 44 4.48 -14.32 -8.33
N GLU A 45 5.50 -14.12 -7.53
CA GLU A 45 5.42 -13.32 -6.30
C GLU A 45 5.69 -11.86 -6.65
N ILE A 46 4.73 -10.99 -6.37
CA ILE A 46 4.84 -9.54 -6.56
C ILE A 46 5.17 -8.83 -5.24
N GLN A 47 5.33 -7.53 -5.28
CA GLN A 47 5.53 -6.73 -4.07
C GLN A 47 4.43 -7.01 -3.04
N GLY A 48 4.84 -7.14 -1.75
CA GLY A 48 3.94 -7.52 -0.66
C GLY A 48 3.90 -9.00 -0.34
N GLY A 49 4.64 -9.85 -1.11
CA GLY A 49 4.77 -11.28 -0.85
C GLY A 49 3.56 -12.11 -1.29
N ASP A 50 2.60 -11.52 -2.00
CA ASP A 50 1.48 -12.26 -2.58
C ASP A 50 1.93 -12.99 -3.85
N THR A 51 1.60 -14.28 -3.92
CA THR A 51 1.87 -15.12 -5.10
C THR A 51 0.60 -15.29 -5.92
N TRP A 52 0.68 -14.93 -7.20
CA TRP A 52 -0.42 -14.99 -8.15
C TRP A 52 -0.09 -15.91 -9.32
N ASN A 53 -1.13 -16.41 -9.98
CA ASN A 53 -0.96 -17.27 -11.15
C ASN A 53 -1.25 -16.52 -12.46
N ASN A 54 -0.93 -17.16 -13.58
CA ASN A 54 -1.25 -16.65 -14.93
C ASN A 54 -0.76 -15.21 -15.13
N CYS A 55 0.50 -14.97 -14.77
CA CYS A 55 1.10 -13.66 -14.78
C CYS A 55 1.94 -13.40 -16.03
N PHE A 56 2.18 -12.13 -16.30
CA PHE A 56 3.28 -11.68 -17.13
C PHE A 56 3.87 -10.38 -16.56
N THR A 57 5.12 -10.12 -16.89
CA THR A 57 5.78 -8.86 -16.55
C THR A 57 6.14 -8.09 -17.81
N LEU A 58 6.16 -6.76 -17.64
CA LEU A 58 6.77 -5.82 -18.57
C LEU A 58 7.98 -5.19 -17.90
N GLY A 59 9.15 -5.51 -18.41
CA GLY A 59 10.41 -5.06 -17.85
C GLY A 59 10.88 -3.72 -18.40
N VAL A 60 11.95 -3.20 -17.80
CA VAL A 60 12.66 -1.97 -18.20
C VAL A 60 14.16 -2.20 -18.26
N ILE A 61 14.83 -1.75 -19.31
CA ILE A 61 16.30 -1.74 -19.42
C ILE A 61 16.74 -0.56 -20.29
N ASN A 62 17.76 0.18 -19.85
CA ASN A 62 18.45 1.19 -20.66
C ASN A 62 17.52 2.16 -21.41
N ASN A 63 16.56 2.77 -20.74
CA ASN A 63 15.57 3.70 -21.29
C ASN A 63 14.54 3.08 -22.26
N TYR A 64 14.49 1.76 -22.40
CA TYR A 64 13.45 1.06 -23.13
C TYR A 64 12.40 0.53 -22.17
N HIS A 65 11.14 0.63 -22.55
CA HIS A 65 9.99 0.18 -21.76
C HIS A 65 9.29 -0.99 -22.43
N GLY A 66 8.86 -1.93 -21.60
CA GLY A 66 8.21 -3.14 -22.08
C GLY A 66 6.82 -2.88 -22.61
N TYR A 67 6.45 -3.65 -23.63
CA TYR A 67 5.08 -3.73 -24.12
C TYR A 67 4.73 -5.14 -24.59
N ALA A 68 3.43 -5.44 -24.66
CA ALA A 68 2.92 -6.68 -25.22
C ALA A 68 1.55 -6.44 -25.85
N THR A 69 1.39 -6.92 -27.08
CA THR A 69 0.16 -6.80 -27.84
C THR A 69 -0.46 -8.16 -28.11
N PHE A 70 -1.77 -8.29 -27.83
CA PHE A 70 -2.54 -9.52 -28.00
C PHE A 70 -3.71 -9.31 -28.95
N ASN A 71 -3.92 -10.25 -29.88
CA ASN A 71 -5.11 -10.26 -30.72
C ASN A 71 -6.15 -11.19 -30.05
N ILE A 72 -7.23 -10.60 -29.50
CA ILE A 72 -8.27 -11.30 -28.77
C ILE A 72 -9.57 -11.47 -29.59
N GLY A 73 -9.69 -10.79 -30.74
CA GLY A 73 -10.70 -10.99 -31.75
C GLY A 73 -12.13 -10.66 -31.35
N GLY A 74 -12.36 -9.61 -30.58
CA GLY A 74 -13.69 -9.04 -30.27
C GLY A 74 -14.63 -9.94 -29.45
N LYS A 75 -14.12 -11.02 -28.85
CA LYS A 75 -14.94 -12.08 -28.23
C LYS A 75 -15.35 -11.82 -26.79
N TYR A 76 -14.72 -10.87 -26.14
CA TYR A 76 -14.85 -10.65 -24.69
C TYR A 76 -15.51 -9.33 -24.36
N GLU A 77 -16.20 -9.29 -23.23
CA GLU A 77 -16.89 -8.09 -22.75
C GLU A 77 -16.02 -7.32 -21.76
N SER A 78 -15.27 -8.04 -20.93
CA SER A 78 -14.38 -7.42 -19.96
C SER A 78 -13.08 -8.20 -19.75
N ILE A 79 -12.09 -7.50 -19.23
CA ILE A 79 -10.83 -8.04 -18.72
C ILE A 79 -10.66 -7.65 -17.27
N SER A 80 -10.24 -8.59 -16.43
CA SER A 80 -9.80 -8.30 -15.06
C SER A 80 -8.37 -8.78 -14.85
N PHE A 81 -7.62 -8.08 -14.01
CA PHE A 81 -6.25 -8.43 -13.69
C PHE A 81 -5.84 -7.84 -12.35
N ILE A 82 -4.81 -8.41 -11.75
CA ILE A 82 -4.05 -7.81 -10.65
C ILE A 82 -2.84 -7.11 -11.25
N LEU A 83 -2.67 -5.83 -10.98
CA LEU A 83 -1.50 -5.05 -11.35
C LEU A 83 -0.72 -4.70 -10.09
N GLY A 84 0.56 -5.01 -10.05
CA GLY A 84 1.48 -4.67 -8.97
C GLY A 84 2.88 -4.41 -9.50
N ALA A 85 3.74 -3.86 -8.64
CA ALA A 85 5.14 -3.75 -8.94
C ALA A 85 5.79 -5.15 -8.85
N GLU A 86 6.64 -5.51 -9.80
CA GLU A 86 7.50 -6.68 -9.65
C GLU A 86 8.42 -6.43 -8.46
N LYS A 87 8.84 -7.51 -7.79
CA LYS A 87 9.80 -7.46 -6.67
C LYS A 87 11.14 -6.99 -7.21
N SER A 88 11.26 -5.72 -7.46
CA SER A 88 12.32 -5.16 -8.25
C SER A 88 13.41 -4.44 -7.44
N ASN A 89 14.41 -4.13 -8.14
CA ASN A 89 15.71 -3.60 -7.84
C ASN A 89 15.77 -2.07 -7.65
N GLY A 90 14.67 -1.42 -7.22
CA GLY A 90 14.69 -0.06 -6.69
C GLY A 90 14.74 1.06 -7.75
N GLY A 91 13.77 1.13 -8.64
CA GLY A 91 13.46 2.38 -9.32
C GLY A 91 12.89 3.40 -8.33
N ASN A 92 13.41 4.62 -8.29
CA ASN A 92 12.92 5.64 -7.36
C ASN A 92 11.69 6.38 -7.90
N ASP A 93 11.53 6.43 -9.21
CA ASP A 93 10.45 7.15 -9.86
C ASP A 93 9.27 6.26 -10.26
N PRO A 94 8.04 6.77 -10.20
CA PRO A 94 6.88 6.01 -10.63
C PRO A 94 6.87 5.78 -12.12
N ASN A 95 6.44 4.60 -12.55
CA ASN A 95 6.10 4.30 -13.92
C ASN A 95 4.63 4.61 -14.22
N ILE A 96 4.27 4.76 -15.48
CA ILE A 96 2.89 4.82 -15.93
C ILE A 96 2.61 3.57 -16.76
N VAL A 97 1.67 2.77 -16.29
CA VAL A 97 1.16 1.59 -16.98
C VAL A 97 -0.02 2.00 -17.84
N GLN A 98 0.00 1.66 -19.12
CA GLN A 98 -1.10 1.96 -20.06
C GLN A 98 -1.65 0.69 -20.69
N ILE A 99 -2.95 0.69 -20.98
CA ILE A 99 -3.60 -0.33 -21.81
C ILE A 99 -4.36 0.38 -22.94
N HIS A 100 -4.10 -0.08 -24.16
CA HIS A 100 -4.79 0.38 -25.35
C HIS A 100 -5.67 -0.74 -25.93
N ALA A 101 -6.87 -0.38 -26.37
CA ALA A 101 -7.83 -1.22 -27.05
C ALA A 101 -8.00 -0.68 -28.47
N ASP A 102 -7.62 -1.48 -29.48
CA ASP A 102 -7.62 -1.08 -30.88
C ASP A 102 -6.94 0.30 -31.14
N GLY A 103 -5.82 0.53 -30.43
CA GLY A 103 -5.04 1.78 -30.50
C GLY A 103 -5.58 2.93 -29.63
N LYS A 104 -6.74 2.77 -29.00
CA LYS A 104 -7.30 3.78 -28.10
C LYS A 104 -6.93 3.45 -26.65
N ARG A 105 -6.36 4.42 -25.92
CA ARG A 105 -6.07 4.25 -24.49
C ARG A 105 -7.37 4.12 -23.68
N ILE A 106 -7.48 3.03 -22.93
CA ILE A 106 -8.64 2.72 -22.06
C ILE A 106 -8.28 2.68 -20.59
N PHE A 107 -6.98 2.66 -20.26
CA PHE A 107 -6.48 2.62 -18.89
C PHE A 107 -5.13 3.30 -18.79
N ASP A 108 -4.92 4.02 -17.69
CA ASP A 108 -3.61 4.40 -17.20
C ASP A 108 -3.57 4.35 -15.68
N HIS A 109 -2.39 4.00 -15.14
CA HIS A 109 -2.18 3.86 -13.72
C HIS A 109 -0.73 4.20 -13.38
N VAL A 110 -0.55 5.00 -12.33
CA VAL A 110 0.78 5.31 -11.80
C VAL A 110 1.19 4.18 -10.87
N LEU A 111 2.19 3.43 -11.28
CA LEU A 111 2.75 2.31 -10.52
C LEU A 111 4.05 2.76 -9.85
N ARG A 112 4.12 2.61 -8.53
CA ARG A 112 5.30 2.93 -7.73
C ARG A 112 5.98 1.66 -7.25
N ASP A 113 7.27 1.74 -7.05
CA ASP A 113 7.98 0.69 -6.33
C ASP A 113 7.37 0.56 -4.91
N GLY A 114 7.09 -0.69 -4.50
CA GLY A 114 6.37 -0.98 -3.25
C GLY A 114 4.84 -0.96 -3.34
N ASP A 115 4.25 -0.69 -4.51
CA ASP A 115 2.81 -0.82 -4.67
C ASP A 115 2.39 -2.29 -4.65
N LEU A 116 1.38 -2.59 -3.82
CA LEU A 116 0.78 -3.92 -3.72
C LEU A 116 -0.07 -4.22 -4.95
N GLY A 117 -0.29 -5.52 -5.21
CA GLY A 117 -1.21 -5.96 -6.24
C GLY A 117 -2.62 -5.38 -6.04
N GLN A 118 -3.10 -4.64 -7.03
CA GLN A 118 -4.44 -4.07 -7.06
C GLN A 118 -5.25 -4.69 -8.20
N GLN A 119 -6.51 -5.04 -7.93
CA GLN A 119 -7.40 -5.58 -8.94
C GLN A 119 -8.05 -4.48 -9.77
N PHE A 120 -8.04 -4.66 -11.09
CA PHE A 120 -8.73 -3.80 -12.04
C PHE A 120 -9.66 -4.62 -12.91
N THR A 121 -10.72 -3.98 -13.39
CA THR A 121 -11.65 -4.55 -14.38
C THR A 121 -11.97 -3.48 -15.41
N LEU A 122 -11.80 -3.82 -16.69
CA LEU A 122 -12.03 -2.90 -17.81
C LEU A 122 -13.05 -3.50 -18.78
N ASN A 123 -13.87 -2.64 -19.38
CA ASN A 123 -14.74 -3.03 -20.49
C ASN A 123 -13.90 -3.09 -21.77
N ILE A 124 -13.98 -4.21 -22.48
CA ILE A 124 -13.29 -4.47 -23.75
C ILE A 124 -14.25 -5.04 -24.80
N SER A 125 -15.53 -4.69 -24.72
CA SER A 125 -16.56 -5.19 -25.67
C SER A 125 -16.19 -4.80 -27.11
N GLY A 126 -16.10 -5.81 -27.99
CA GLY A 126 -15.79 -5.63 -29.39
C GLY A 126 -14.33 -5.30 -29.72
N VAL A 127 -13.43 -5.35 -28.74
CA VAL A 127 -12.00 -5.07 -28.91
C VAL A 127 -11.31 -6.25 -29.57
N ASP A 128 -10.65 -6.02 -30.68
CA ASP A 128 -9.85 -7.02 -31.38
C ASP A 128 -8.42 -7.11 -30.84
N LYS A 129 -7.80 -5.99 -30.54
CA LYS A 129 -6.39 -5.89 -30.16
C LYS A 129 -6.23 -5.18 -28.82
N LEU A 130 -5.56 -5.84 -27.87
CA LEU A 130 -5.13 -5.26 -26.59
C LEU A 130 -3.63 -5.08 -26.56
N GLU A 131 -3.17 -3.89 -26.15
CA GLU A 131 -1.78 -3.58 -25.93
C GLU A 131 -1.57 -3.12 -24.48
N PHE A 132 -0.61 -3.72 -23.80
CA PHE A 132 -0.13 -3.34 -22.48
C PHE A 132 1.24 -2.70 -22.64
N SER A 133 1.47 -1.55 -22.03
CA SER A 133 2.75 -0.83 -22.18
C SER A 133 3.14 -0.06 -20.93
N LEU A 134 4.44 0.15 -20.79
CA LEU A 134 5.05 1.05 -19.82
C LEU A 134 5.44 2.34 -20.54
N VAL A 135 5.29 3.49 -19.87
CA VAL A 135 5.61 4.81 -20.45
C VAL A 135 7.03 5.27 -20.10
N LYS A 136 7.51 4.88 -18.91
CA LYS A 136 8.82 5.27 -18.38
C LYS A 136 9.69 4.04 -18.09
N PRO A 137 11.03 4.18 -18.12
CA PRO A 137 11.94 3.07 -17.84
C PRO A 137 12.24 2.93 -16.33
N GLU A 138 11.21 2.93 -15.48
CA GLU A 138 11.41 2.97 -14.03
C GLU A 138 10.99 1.64 -13.36
N VAL A 139 9.77 1.54 -12.84
CA VAL A 139 9.28 0.37 -12.13
C VAL A 139 8.76 -0.67 -13.12
N GLU A 140 9.18 -1.92 -12.97
CA GLU A 140 8.66 -3.06 -13.73
C GLU A 140 7.25 -3.42 -13.28
N ALA A 141 6.36 -3.69 -14.23
CA ALA A 141 4.97 -4.02 -13.94
C ALA A 141 4.70 -5.51 -14.05
N ALA A 142 4.01 -6.06 -13.07
CA ALA A 142 3.47 -7.41 -13.08
C ALA A 142 1.95 -7.38 -13.25
N PHE A 143 1.47 -8.08 -14.26
CA PHE A 143 0.05 -8.33 -14.50
C PHE A 143 -0.24 -9.79 -14.18
N CYS A 144 -1.08 -10.04 -13.20
CA CYS A 144 -1.39 -11.39 -12.73
C CYS A 144 -2.89 -11.67 -12.80
N GLU A 145 -3.26 -12.96 -12.84
CA GLU A 145 -4.65 -13.41 -12.99
C GLU A 145 -5.38 -12.70 -14.13
N VAL A 146 -4.67 -12.47 -15.25
CA VAL A 146 -5.22 -11.71 -16.38
C VAL A 146 -6.28 -12.53 -17.07
N ALA A 147 -7.54 -12.22 -16.76
CA ALA A 147 -8.72 -13.00 -17.11
C ALA A 147 -9.65 -12.24 -18.07
N LEU A 148 -10.00 -12.89 -19.15
CA LEU A 148 -10.95 -12.42 -20.18
C LEU A 148 -12.32 -13.05 -19.91
N TRP A 149 -13.35 -12.21 -19.91
CA TRP A 149 -14.72 -12.59 -19.58
C TRP A 149 -15.66 -12.39 -20.77
N THR A 150 -16.42 -13.41 -21.12
CA THR A 150 -17.41 -13.32 -22.18
C THR A 150 -18.69 -12.63 -21.68
N LYS A 151 -19.56 -12.25 -22.60
CA LYS A 151 -20.82 -11.58 -22.30
C LYS A 151 -21.65 -12.34 -21.25
N GLY A 152 -22.12 -11.62 -20.24
CA GLY A 152 -22.92 -12.17 -19.14
C GLY A 152 -22.12 -12.83 -18.03
N GLN A 153 -20.80 -12.86 -18.11
CA GLN A 153 -19.92 -13.27 -17.03
C GLN A 153 -19.53 -12.06 -16.15
N THR A 154 -19.44 -12.26 -14.85
CA THR A 154 -19.05 -11.21 -13.90
C THR A 154 -17.67 -11.52 -13.29
N PRO A 155 -16.68 -10.63 -13.43
CA PRO A 155 -15.40 -10.77 -12.74
C PRO A 155 -15.60 -10.86 -11.23
N HIS A 156 -14.94 -11.81 -10.59
CA HIS A 156 -14.97 -11.95 -9.13
C HIS A 156 -13.77 -11.25 -8.49
N ASP A 157 -13.93 -10.89 -7.22
CA ASP A 157 -12.83 -10.32 -6.43
C ASP A 157 -11.81 -11.42 -6.08
N LEU A 158 -10.56 -11.19 -6.47
CA LEU A 158 -9.45 -12.13 -6.28
C LEU A 158 -8.70 -11.87 -4.97
N ARG A 159 -8.85 -10.68 -4.37
CA ARG A 159 -8.06 -10.22 -3.23
C ARG A 159 -8.38 -10.94 -1.92
N GLY A 160 -9.61 -11.43 -1.75
CA GLY A 160 -10.07 -12.04 -0.49
C GLY A 160 -9.79 -13.54 -0.33
N LYS A 161 -9.11 -14.18 -1.27
CA LYS A 161 -9.02 -15.66 -1.30
C LYS A 161 -7.95 -16.28 -0.40
N ASN A 162 -7.07 -15.53 0.25
CA ASN A 162 -5.81 -16.09 0.74
C ASN A 162 -5.72 -16.40 2.23
N ASP A 163 -6.74 -16.14 3.05
CA ASP A 163 -6.73 -16.63 4.43
C ASP A 163 -8.14 -16.88 4.97
N PRO A 164 -8.59 -18.15 5.05
CA PRO A 164 -9.91 -18.48 5.59
C PRO A 164 -10.00 -18.31 7.11
N GLN A 165 -8.91 -18.05 7.81
CA GLN A 165 -8.87 -17.85 9.26
C GLN A 165 -7.97 -16.69 9.63
N VAL A 166 -8.46 -15.46 9.41
CA VAL A 166 -7.80 -14.27 9.91
C VAL A 166 -7.77 -14.32 11.43
N LYS A 167 -6.58 -14.23 12.01
CA LYS A 167 -6.36 -14.21 13.45
C LYS A 167 -5.67 -12.91 13.83
N THR A 168 -5.86 -12.49 15.08
CA THR A 168 -5.05 -11.44 15.68
C THR A 168 -3.56 -11.75 15.51
N ARG A 169 -2.79 -10.79 15.01
CA ARG A 169 -1.35 -10.93 14.75
C ARG A 169 -0.56 -9.74 15.25
N MET A 170 0.64 -9.99 15.67
CA MET A 170 1.61 -8.96 16.02
C MET A 170 2.44 -8.60 14.80
N LEU A 171 2.46 -7.31 14.43
CA LEU A 171 3.44 -6.78 13.47
C LEU A 171 4.85 -6.96 14.01
N PHE A 172 5.82 -6.98 13.13
CA PHE A 172 7.24 -7.21 13.42
C PHE A 172 7.60 -8.65 13.83
N LYS A 173 6.64 -9.45 14.31
CA LYS A 173 6.81 -10.85 14.67
C LYS A 173 6.10 -11.80 13.70
N ASP A 174 4.78 -11.68 13.61
CA ASP A 174 3.93 -12.61 12.83
C ASP A 174 3.72 -12.13 11.39
N ILE A 175 3.81 -10.82 11.17
CA ILE A 175 3.76 -10.19 9.86
C ILE A 175 5.06 -9.41 9.68
N ALA A 176 5.94 -9.93 8.84
CA ALA A 176 7.16 -9.23 8.48
C ALA A 176 6.84 -8.07 7.50
N PRO A 177 7.54 -6.94 7.60
CA PRO A 177 7.44 -5.92 6.56
C PRO A 177 7.97 -6.50 5.24
N TYR A 178 7.27 -6.21 4.15
CA TYR A 178 7.74 -6.60 2.83
C TYR A 178 8.76 -5.61 2.25
N ARG A 179 8.82 -4.40 2.80
CA ARG A 179 9.76 -3.37 2.40
C ARG A 179 10.10 -2.46 3.58
N ILE A 180 11.38 -2.16 3.71
CA ILE A 180 11.88 -1.08 4.55
C ILE A 180 12.62 -0.14 3.61
N ASN A 181 12.04 1.02 3.34
CA ASN A 181 12.62 2.04 2.48
C ASN A 181 13.23 3.13 3.33
N TYR A 182 14.43 3.52 2.99
CA TYR A 182 15.10 4.68 3.55
C TYR A 182 15.72 5.46 2.40
N SER A 183 15.48 6.74 2.37
CA SER A 183 16.13 7.63 1.43
C SER A 183 17.56 7.87 1.87
N SER A 184 18.54 7.11 1.36
CA SER A 184 19.94 7.45 1.53
C SER A 184 20.84 6.83 0.46
N SER A 185 21.62 7.68 -0.13
CA SER A 185 22.85 7.31 -0.81
C SER A 185 23.88 6.81 0.22
N ASN A 186 24.07 5.49 0.28
CA ASN A 186 25.32 4.83 0.61
C ASN A 186 26.15 5.28 1.82
N THR A 187 25.73 5.01 3.05
CA THR A 187 26.77 4.70 4.06
C THR A 187 26.24 3.78 5.15
N LYS A 188 27.02 2.77 5.48
CA LYS A 188 26.85 1.90 6.64
C LYS A 188 27.02 2.73 7.92
N GLY A 189 25.97 3.31 8.42
CA GLY A 189 25.91 3.98 9.70
C GLY A 189 24.47 3.98 10.19
N ASP A 190 24.23 3.53 11.41
CA ASP A 190 22.92 3.19 11.95
C ASP A 190 21.99 4.39 12.30
N SER A 191 22.34 5.60 11.92
CA SER A 191 21.58 6.81 12.20
C SER A 191 20.64 7.17 11.04
N GLY A 192 19.36 7.37 11.32
CA GLY A 192 18.34 7.81 10.35
C GLY A 192 17.62 6.69 9.62
N ARG A 193 17.46 5.51 10.22
CA ARG A 193 16.85 4.34 9.55
C ARG A 193 15.84 3.62 10.43
N HIS A 194 14.85 3.06 9.78
CA HIS A 194 13.99 2.08 10.41
C HIS A 194 14.75 0.76 10.61
N THR A 195 14.74 0.25 11.85
CA THR A 195 15.38 -1.02 12.19
C THR A 195 14.39 -1.93 12.90
N LEU A 196 14.21 -3.13 12.37
CA LEU A 196 13.42 -4.16 13.05
C LEU A 196 14.17 -4.68 14.28
N VAL A 197 13.44 -4.77 15.37
CA VAL A 197 13.91 -5.29 16.64
C VAL A 197 13.22 -6.62 16.94
N GLY A 198 13.99 -7.60 17.41
CA GLY A 198 13.49 -8.92 17.74
C GLY A 198 14.60 -9.81 18.29
N PRO A 199 14.27 -10.94 18.96
CA PRO A 199 15.23 -11.82 19.62
C PRO A 199 16.29 -12.40 18.68
N ASP A 200 15.97 -12.56 17.41
CA ASP A 200 16.86 -13.05 16.34
C ASP A 200 17.58 -11.93 15.59
N LYS A 201 17.38 -10.68 15.99
CA LYS A 201 18.00 -9.50 15.40
C LYS A 201 19.21 -9.02 16.20
N LYS A 202 19.99 -8.11 15.60
CA LYS A 202 21.13 -7.49 16.26
C LYS A 202 20.67 -6.67 17.50
N THR A 203 19.59 -5.92 17.37
CA THR A 203 18.93 -5.26 18.49
C THR A 203 17.80 -6.20 18.98
N LYS A 204 17.92 -6.65 20.21
CA LYS A 204 17.06 -7.72 20.76
C LYS A 204 15.78 -7.22 21.41
N SER A 205 15.82 -6.00 21.95
CA SER A 205 14.66 -5.38 22.63
C SER A 205 14.68 -3.88 22.53
N ILE A 206 13.53 -3.26 22.77
CA ILE A 206 13.34 -1.80 22.84
C ILE A 206 12.78 -1.47 24.23
N LYS A 207 13.32 -0.41 24.84
CA LYS A 207 12.80 0.12 26.09
C LYS A 207 12.14 1.47 25.85
N ILE A 208 10.83 1.58 26.15
CA ILE A 208 10.10 2.86 26.18
C ILE A 208 9.64 3.10 27.62
N GLY A 209 10.10 4.21 28.19
CA GLY A 209 9.91 4.48 29.60
C GLY A 209 10.48 3.35 30.47
N ASN A 210 9.66 2.73 31.31
CA ASN A 210 10.07 1.62 32.19
C ASN A 210 9.74 0.23 31.63
N LYS A 211 9.15 0.12 30.45
CA LYS A 211 8.73 -1.15 29.85
C LYS A 211 9.64 -1.57 28.71
N GLU A 212 10.04 -2.83 28.71
CA GLU A 212 10.85 -3.46 27.66
C GLU A 212 9.97 -4.30 26.74
N TYR A 213 10.28 -4.26 25.45
CA TYR A 213 9.54 -4.93 24.37
C TYR A 213 10.50 -5.73 23.50
N ASP A 214 10.16 -7.00 23.26
CA ASP A 214 11.00 -7.92 22.47
C ASP A 214 10.87 -7.71 20.97
N TYR A 215 9.78 -7.08 20.51
CA TYR A 215 9.51 -6.82 19.09
C TYR A 215 9.10 -5.37 18.86
N GLY A 216 9.63 -4.78 17.82
CA GLY A 216 9.28 -3.41 17.45
C GLY A 216 9.98 -2.90 16.21
N LEU A 217 9.72 -1.65 15.93
CA LEU A 217 10.36 -0.87 14.89
C LEU A 217 11.06 0.32 15.54
N TRP A 218 12.38 0.31 15.50
CA TRP A 218 13.19 1.47 15.88
C TRP A 218 13.15 2.48 14.74
N LEU A 219 12.85 3.71 15.05
CA LEU A 219 12.76 4.84 14.14
C LEU A 219 13.96 5.77 14.43
N GLY A 220 15.05 5.57 13.72
CA GLY A 220 16.20 6.51 13.80
C GLY A 220 15.88 7.75 12.96
N MET A 221 15.85 8.92 13.57
CA MET A 221 15.63 10.20 12.92
C MET A 221 16.89 11.06 13.14
N SER A 222 17.71 11.24 12.12
CA SER A 222 18.91 12.07 12.22
C SER A 222 19.00 13.09 11.11
N MET A 223 19.49 14.29 11.45
CA MET A 223 19.68 15.35 10.47
C MET A 223 20.86 15.06 9.55
N GLN A 224 20.65 15.17 8.25
CA GLN A 224 21.74 15.40 7.32
C GLN A 224 21.76 16.85 6.84
N LEU A 225 22.96 17.33 6.51
CA LEU A 225 23.21 18.70 6.06
C LEU A 225 22.48 19.08 4.75
N ILE A 226 21.91 18.11 4.03
CA ILE A 226 21.21 18.33 2.76
C ILE A 226 20.06 17.32 2.65
N GLY A 227 18.81 17.78 2.78
CA GLY A 227 17.60 17.01 2.57
C GLY A 227 17.11 16.25 3.81
N GLY A 228 15.81 16.35 4.14
CA GLY A 228 15.17 15.58 5.20
C GLY A 228 15.17 14.08 4.88
N TRP A 229 15.24 13.24 5.91
CA TRP A 229 15.15 11.80 5.78
C TRP A 229 13.73 11.35 6.05
N GLU A 230 13.11 10.79 5.04
CA GLU A 230 11.90 10.01 5.21
C GLU A 230 12.28 8.54 5.21
N SER A 231 11.88 7.83 6.25
CA SER A 231 11.96 6.37 6.28
C SER A 231 10.56 5.78 6.30
N GLU A 232 10.37 4.71 5.57
CA GLU A 232 9.08 4.03 5.44
C GLU A 232 9.24 2.52 5.64
N THR A 233 8.38 1.93 6.47
CA THR A 233 8.29 0.49 6.66
C THR A 233 6.89 0.01 6.30
N ASN A 234 6.80 -0.88 5.33
CA ASN A 234 5.56 -1.30 4.69
C ASN A 234 5.16 -2.72 5.05
N PHE A 235 3.88 -2.89 5.40
CA PHE A 235 3.26 -4.18 5.69
C PHE A 235 2.08 -4.43 4.75
N ASN A 236 1.97 -5.64 4.25
CA ASN A 236 0.79 -6.11 3.56
C ASN A 236 -0.17 -6.75 4.57
N ILE A 237 -1.23 -6.04 4.95
CA ILE A 237 -2.27 -6.53 5.86
C ILE A 237 -3.53 -6.99 5.12
N ARG A 238 -3.52 -6.94 3.78
CA ARG A 238 -4.49 -7.57 2.86
C ARG A 238 -5.94 -7.15 3.03
N GLY A 239 -6.21 -6.03 3.70
CA GLY A 239 -7.59 -5.60 4.00
C GLY A 239 -8.36 -6.52 4.97
N GLN A 240 -7.66 -7.42 5.69
CA GLN A 240 -8.26 -8.47 6.51
C GLN A 240 -8.52 -8.05 7.95
N TYR A 241 -7.95 -6.93 8.37
CA TYR A 241 -8.04 -6.43 9.73
C TYR A 241 -8.90 -5.17 9.80
N GLU A 242 -9.56 -4.97 10.95
CA GLU A 242 -10.36 -3.77 11.18
C GLU A 242 -9.67 -2.82 12.17
N THR A 243 -8.81 -3.31 13.04
CA THR A 243 -8.17 -2.49 14.08
C THR A 243 -6.66 -2.71 14.10
N LEU A 244 -5.91 -1.61 14.18
CA LEU A 244 -4.48 -1.60 14.51
C LEU A 244 -4.31 -0.93 15.89
N ARG A 245 -3.57 -1.57 16.79
CA ARG A 245 -3.20 -1.02 18.08
C ARG A 245 -1.69 -1.10 18.27
N PHE A 246 -1.08 -0.02 18.76
CA PHE A 246 0.37 0.02 18.97
C PHE A 246 0.73 1.06 20.06
N VAL A 247 1.98 1.00 20.51
CA VAL A 247 2.59 2.04 21.35
C VAL A 247 3.67 2.73 20.53
N VAL A 248 3.68 4.06 20.56
CA VAL A 248 4.73 4.90 19.97
C VAL A 248 5.30 5.83 21.02
N GLY A 249 6.60 5.97 21.05
CA GLY A 249 7.25 6.87 22.02
C GLY A 249 8.72 7.13 21.70
N PRO A 250 9.30 8.18 22.31
CA PRO A 250 10.71 8.47 22.21
C PRO A 250 11.53 7.39 22.92
N LEU A 251 12.73 7.17 22.42
CA LEU A 251 13.75 6.37 23.09
C LEU A 251 14.69 7.31 23.83
N ALA A 252 15.07 6.91 25.05
CA ALA A 252 16.11 7.62 25.79
C ALA A 252 17.43 7.50 25.03
N THR A 253 17.96 8.60 24.56
CA THR A 253 19.28 8.68 23.93
C THR A 253 20.26 9.34 24.90
N ASP A 254 21.46 8.78 25.03
CA ASP A 254 22.53 9.35 25.88
C ASP A 254 23.08 10.69 25.32
N ASN A 255 22.62 11.10 24.13
CA ASN A 255 23.09 12.28 23.41
C ASN A 255 22.02 13.37 23.25
N GLY A 256 21.02 13.39 24.12
CA GLY A 256 19.84 14.25 24.01
C GLY A 256 20.18 15.72 23.78
N ASN A 257 19.71 16.23 22.65
CA ASN A 257 19.59 17.67 22.44
C ASN A 257 18.10 17.98 22.64
N ASP A 258 17.75 18.59 23.75
CA ASP A 258 16.38 18.89 24.23
C ASP A 258 15.45 19.59 23.21
N THR A 259 15.97 19.90 22.02
CA THR A 259 15.27 20.61 20.95
C THR A 259 14.98 19.76 19.72
N SER A 260 15.31 18.47 19.75
CA SER A 260 15.08 17.58 18.60
C SER A 260 13.59 17.24 18.46
N THR A 261 13.07 17.41 17.26
CA THR A 261 11.69 17.07 16.93
C THR A 261 11.59 16.25 15.65
N GLY A 262 10.58 15.41 15.56
CA GLY A 262 10.28 14.63 14.37
C GLY A 262 8.79 14.27 14.31
N TRP A 263 8.37 13.66 13.22
CA TRP A 263 7.03 13.16 13.05
C TRP A 263 7.06 11.64 12.80
N VAL A 264 6.10 10.97 13.42
CA VAL A 264 5.80 9.56 13.15
C VAL A 264 4.40 9.52 12.56
N SER A 265 4.26 8.94 11.36
CA SER A 265 2.96 8.80 10.75
C SER A 265 2.62 7.34 10.44
N VAL A 266 1.33 7.02 10.48
CA VAL A 266 0.79 5.73 10.04
C VAL A 266 -0.10 5.97 8.84
N LEU A 267 0.17 5.28 7.75
CA LEU A 267 -0.59 5.40 6.51
C LEU A 267 -1.29 4.09 6.19
N GLY A 268 -2.56 4.19 5.76
CA GLY A 268 -3.32 3.10 5.17
C GLY A 268 -3.58 3.38 3.69
N ASP A 269 -3.07 2.52 2.79
CA ASP A 269 -3.16 2.70 1.34
C ASP A 269 -2.75 4.12 0.87
N GLY A 270 -1.67 4.64 1.49
CA GLY A 270 -1.12 5.97 1.20
C GLY A 270 -1.85 7.15 1.84
N LYS A 271 -2.91 6.93 2.62
CA LYS A 271 -3.62 7.98 3.37
C LYS A 271 -3.12 8.01 4.81
N ILE A 272 -2.88 9.18 5.36
CA ILE A 272 -2.53 9.32 6.77
C ILE A 272 -3.73 8.94 7.63
N LEU A 273 -3.53 7.93 8.50
CA LEU A 273 -4.47 7.51 9.53
C LEU A 273 -4.14 8.13 10.89
N TYR A 274 -2.86 8.37 11.13
CA TYR A 274 -2.37 8.93 12.38
C TYR A 274 -1.06 9.68 12.12
N GLU A 275 -0.85 10.78 12.85
CA GLU A 275 0.39 11.56 12.83
C GLU A 275 0.68 12.06 14.23
N TYR A 276 1.94 11.94 14.67
CA TYR A 276 2.41 12.34 15.97
C TYR A 276 3.71 13.11 15.86
N GLU A 277 3.69 14.37 16.31
CA GLU A 277 4.90 15.14 16.54
C GLU A 277 5.57 14.66 17.82
N ILE A 278 6.80 14.20 17.71
CA ILE A 278 7.54 13.59 18.80
C ILE A 278 8.84 14.32 19.07
N ASN A 279 9.17 14.48 20.34
CA ASN A 279 10.44 15.00 20.85
C ASN A 279 10.88 14.15 22.05
N GLU A 280 12.04 14.47 22.64
CA GLU A 280 12.60 13.70 23.76
C GLU A 280 11.73 13.76 25.03
N GLU A 281 10.96 14.84 25.23
CA GLU A 281 10.05 15.02 26.36
C GLU A 281 8.66 14.38 26.12
N SER A 282 8.43 13.91 24.91
CA SER A 282 7.13 13.34 24.53
C SER A 282 6.83 12.08 25.33
N ILE A 283 5.58 11.95 25.75
CA ILE A 283 5.10 10.77 26.49
C ILE A 283 4.70 9.70 25.47
N ALA A 284 5.06 8.45 25.75
CA ALA A 284 4.62 7.32 24.95
C ALA A 284 3.10 7.26 24.84
N GLN A 285 2.59 7.11 23.63
CA GLN A 285 1.16 7.03 23.35
C GLN A 285 0.76 5.60 22.99
N GLN A 286 -0.36 5.14 23.53
CA GLN A 286 -1.05 3.97 23.05
C GLN A 286 -2.11 4.40 22.04
N VAL A 287 -1.99 3.91 20.82
CA VAL A 287 -2.81 4.34 19.68
C VAL A 287 -3.67 3.17 19.22
N THR A 288 -4.93 3.46 18.89
CA THR A 288 -5.86 2.51 18.27
C THR A 288 -6.45 3.15 17.02
N LEU A 289 -6.33 2.50 15.87
CA LEU A 289 -6.77 3.01 14.58
C LEU A 289 -7.74 2.05 13.90
N ASP A 290 -8.72 2.60 13.19
CA ASP A 290 -9.49 1.86 12.20
C ASP A 290 -8.63 1.64 10.94
N VAL A 291 -8.41 0.36 10.60
CA VAL A 291 -7.67 -0.06 9.40
C VAL A 291 -8.52 -0.94 8.49
N LYS A 292 -9.85 -0.84 8.62
CA LYS A 292 -10.78 -1.61 7.81
C LYS A 292 -10.56 -1.37 6.32
N GLY A 293 -10.33 -2.48 5.60
CA GLY A 293 -10.11 -2.44 4.15
C GLY A 293 -8.72 -1.95 3.72
N VAL A 294 -7.83 -1.61 4.66
CA VAL A 294 -6.45 -1.22 4.36
C VAL A 294 -5.65 -2.45 3.92
N HIS A 295 -5.04 -2.35 2.75
CA HIS A 295 -4.15 -3.39 2.23
C HIS A 295 -2.69 -3.10 2.57
N LYS A 296 -2.21 -1.90 2.22
CA LYS A 296 -0.86 -1.43 2.53
C LYS A 296 -0.90 -0.59 3.81
N LEU A 297 -0.29 -1.08 4.88
CA LEU A 297 -0.03 -0.33 6.09
C LEU A 297 1.42 0.14 6.07
N ALA A 298 1.66 1.43 6.28
CA ALA A 298 3.00 1.99 6.34
C ALA A 298 3.22 2.76 7.64
N PHE A 299 4.40 2.59 8.23
CA PHE A 299 4.93 3.47 9.26
C PHE A 299 5.99 4.34 8.63
N THR A 300 5.88 5.65 8.78
CA THR A 300 6.87 6.61 8.31
C THR A 300 7.41 7.43 9.47
N SER A 301 8.65 7.85 9.33
CA SER A 301 9.24 8.84 10.23
C SER A 301 9.93 9.92 9.42
N GLU A 302 9.75 11.16 9.84
CA GLU A 302 10.37 12.34 9.26
C GLU A 302 10.98 13.16 10.37
N GLN A 303 12.16 13.69 10.14
CA GLN A 303 12.82 14.55 11.09
C GLN A 303 12.60 16.03 10.75
N ALA A 304 12.34 16.84 11.79
CA ALA A 304 12.28 18.30 11.68
C ALA A 304 13.58 19.00 12.13
N SER A 305 14.18 18.53 13.21
CA SER A 305 15.38 19.15 13.78
C SER A 305 16.17 18.17 14.64
N GLY A 306 17.48 18.36 14.72
CA GLY A 306 18.36 17.60 15.61
C GLY A 306 18.53 16.11 15.25
N SER A 307 18.67 15.26 16.23
CA SER A 307 18.64 13.79 16.10
C SER A 307 17.74 13.22 17.19
N LEU A 308 16.81 12.39 16.81
CA LEU A 308 15.83 11.79 17.71
C LEU A 308 15.66 10.32 17.36
N ASP A 309 15.61 9.49 18.38
CA ASP A 309 15.22 8.09 18.25
C ASP A 309 13.84 7.87 18.87
N ALA A 310 12.97 7.21 18.12
CA ALA A 310 11.66 6.80 18.58
C ALA A 310 11.43 5.32 18.27
N ALA A 311 10.36 4.76 18.76
CA ALA A 311 10.00 3.40 18.40
C ALA A 311 8.49 3.20 18.36
N ILE A 312 8.10 2.22 17.55
CA ILE A 312 6.77 1.63 17.52
C ILE A 312 6.90 0.20 18.05
N VAL A 313 6.15 -0.11 19.09
CA VAL A 313 6.16 -1.41 19.76
C VAL A 313 4.74 -1.89 20.05
N ASP A 314 4.60 -3.15 20.43
CA ASP A 314 3.31 -3.74 20.82
C ASP A 314 2.22 -3.52 19.75
N ALA A 315 2.64 -3.64 18.49
CA ALA A 315 1.77 -3.36 17.35
C ALA A 315 1.00 -4.62 16.93
N TRP A 316 -0.31 -4.58 17.16
CA TRP A 316 -1.24 -5.68 16.90
C TRP A 316 -2.28 -5.29 15.87
N VAL A 317 -2.58 -6.18 14.95
CA VAL A 317 -3.71 -6.07 14.04
C VAL A 317 -4.78 -7.10 14.40
N TYR A 318 -6.01 -6.63 14.50
CA TYR A 318 -7.16 -7.41 14.96
C TYR A 318 -8.18 -7.53 13.83
N PRO A 319 -8.68 -8.74 13.55
CA PRO A 319 -9.84 -8.90 12.70
C PRO A 319 -11.11 -8.37 13.37
N LYS A 320 -12.21 -8.37 12.65
CA LYS A 320 -13.48 -7.83 13.12
C LYS A 320 -13.91 -8.43 14.47
N GLY A 321 -14.15 -7.56 15.44
CA GLY A 321 -14.68 -7.93 16.76
C GLY A 321 -13.69 -8.57 17.72
N GLU A 322 -12.40 -8.69 17.37
CA GLU A 322 -11.37 -9.27 18.23
C GLU A 322 -10.52 -8.25 18.99
N ALA A 323 -10.63 -6.95 18.65
CA ALA A 323 -9.87 -5.93 19.36
C ALA A 323 -10.30 -5.88 20.85
N PRO A 324 -9.35 -5.94 21.79
CA PRO A 324 -9.68 -5.82 23.21
C PRO A 324 -10.24 -4.43 23.51
N GLU A 325 -11.13 -4.33 24.49
CA GLU A 325 -11.57 -3.05 25.02
C GLU A 325 -10.36 -2.23 25.48
N VAL A 326 -10.41 -0.90 25.26
CA VAL A 326 -9.32 -0.01 25.65
C VAL A 326 -9.25 0.05 27.17
N GLU A 327 -8.21 -0.55 27.76
CA GLU A 327 -7.92 -0.33 29.18
C GLU A 327 -7.49 1.13 29.36
N THR A 328 -8.27 1.89 30.09
CA THR A 328 -7.97 3.27 30.50
C THR A 328 -6.91 3.27 31.59
N GLY A 329 -5.66 3.04 31.24
CA GLY A 329 -4.53 2.99 32.18
C GLY A 329 -3.24 3.51 31.56
N THR A 330 -2.78 4.67 32.03
CA THR A 330 -1.41 5.22 31.89
C THR A 330 -0.87 5.48 30.47
N GLY A 331 -1.66 6.02 29.58
CA GLY A 331 -1.27 6.60 28.31
C GLY A 331 -2.44 7.40 27.76
N VAL A 332 -2.18 8.47 27.04
CA VAL A 332 -3.25 9.15 26.32
C VAL A 332 -3.74 8.19 25.24
N ALA A 333 -4.92 7.62 25.44
CA ALA A 333 -5.58 6.83 24.40
C ALA A 333 -6.10 7.82 23.35
N VAL A 334 -5.40 7.88 22.22
CA VAL A 334 -5.90 8.64 21.07
C VAL A 334 -6.74 7.67 20.23
N THR A 335 -8.04 7.73 20.39
CA THR A 335 -8.99 7.04 19.49
C THR A 335 -9.30 8.02 18.35
N VAL A 336 -8.80 7.73 17.16
CA VAL A 336 -9.13 8.53 15.95
C VAL A 336 -10.39 7.91 15.32
N ASP A 337 -11.55 8.22 15.91
CA ASP A 337 -12.81 7.56 15.52
C ASP A 337 -13.86 8.49 14.90
N ALA A 338 -13.54 9.70 14.52
CA ALA A 338 -14.55 10.51 13.84
C ALA A 338 -13.92 11.41 12.79
N PRO A 339 -14.57 11.57 11.64
CA PRO A 339 -14.27 12.71 10.79
C PRO A 339 -14.37 13.97 11.68
N ASP A 340 -13.36 14.81 11.61
CA ASP A 340 -13.28 16.07 12.37
C ASP A 340 -14.66 16.74 12.40
N PRO A 341 -15.28 16.93 13.57
CA PRO A 341 -16.63 17.48 13.66
C PRO A 341 -16.76 18.86 13.00
N ARG A 342 -15.63 19.56 12.83
CA ARG A 342 -15.56 20.84 12.11
C ARG A 342 -15.87 20.69 10.62
N LEU A 343 -15.71 19.49 10.03
CA LEU A 343 -16.02 19.24 8.61
C LEU A 343 -17.52 19.22 8.32
N LYS A 344 -18.38 19.00 9.33
CA LYS A 344 -19.85 19.00 9.16
C LYS A 344 -20.46 20.38 8.99
N GLU A 345 -19.73 21.43 9.36
CA GLU A 345 -20.20 22.81 9.34
C GLU A 345 -19.52 23.69 8.27
N LEU A 346 -18.75 23.06 7.38
CA LEU A 346 -18.09 23.81 6.30
C LEU A 346 -19.14 24.34 5.31
N PRO A 347 -19.04 25.62 4.90
CA PRO A 347 -19.88 26.15 3.84
C PRO A 347 -19.60 25.45 2.51
N ASP A 348 -20.59 25.43 1.60
CA ASP A 348 -20.47 24.81 0.28
C ASP A 348 -19.28 25.35 -0.54
N VAL A 349 -18.88 26.59 -0.28
CA VAL A 349 -17.69 27.21 -0.87
C VAL A 349 -16.77 27.70 0.25
N CYS A 350 -15.58 27.10 0.34
CA CYS A 350 -14.56 27.47 1.32
C CYS A 350 -13.39 28.19 0.64
N LYS A 351 -12.93 29.28 1.25
CA LYS A 351 -11.63 29.87 0.91
C LYS A 351 -10.55 29.17 1.74
N LEU A 352 -9.58 28.57 1.07
CA LEU A 352 -8.40 28.04 1.75
C LEU A 352 -7.76 29.14 2.61
N ILE A 353 -7.12 28.76 3.69
CA ILE A 353 -6.48 29.65 4.69
C ILE A 353 -7.50 30.43 5.55
N SER A 354 -8.53 31.01 4.97
CA SER A 354 -9.51 31.80 5.74
C SER A 354 -10.62 30.97 6.36
N ASN A 355 -11.10 29.93 5.66
CA ASN A 355 -12.19 29.07 6.13
C ASN A 355 -11.70 27.68 6.57
N ILE A 356 -10.58 27.22 6.00
CA ILE A 356 -9.96 25.94 6.31
C ILE A 356 -8.54 26.23 6.76
N PRO A 357 -8.24 26.16 8.05
CA PRO A 357 -6.86 26.29 8.50
C PRO A 357 -6.03 25.15 7.95
N PRO A 358 -4.75 25.37 7.64
CA PRO A 358 -3.87 24.31 7.17
C PRO A 358 -3.76 23.22 8.26
N TYR A 359 -3.92 21.99 7.85
CA TYR A 359 -3.75 20.83 8.72
C TYR A 359 -2.30 20.67 9.13
N SER A 360 -1.41 20.88 8.20
CA SER A 360 0.01 20.98 8.50
C SER A 360 0.67 21.98 7.55
N LEU A 361 1.58 22.78 8.10
CA LEU A 361 2.44 23.66 7.33
C LEU A 361 3.80 22.99 7.28
N ARG A 362 4.14 22.41 6.11
CA ARG A 362 5.47 21.84 5.86
C ARG A 362 6.06 22.55 4.68
N SER A 363 7.22 23.09 4.88
CA SER A 363 8.06 23.60 3.82
C SER A 363 9.02 22.49 3.42
N LYS A 364 8.82 21.88 2.27
CA LYS A 364 9.80 20.99 1.66
C LYS A 364 10.67 21.81 0.74
N VAL A 365 11.86 22.14 1.22
CA VAL A 365 12.88 22.78 0.39
C VAL A 365 13.57 21.67 -0.39
N GLU A 366 13.16 21.42 -1.62
CA GLU A 366 13.94 20.61 -2.56
C GLU A 366 15.06 21.46 -3.15
N TYR A 367 16.27 21.25 -2.69
CA TYR A 367 17.45 21.75 -3.38
C TYR A 367 17.71 20.88 -4.60
N GLN A 368 17.12 21.23 -5.72
CA GLN A 368 17.67 20.83 -7.01
C GLN A 368 18.79 21.80 -7.33
N LEU A 369 19.96 21.27 -7.63
CA LEU A 369 21.15 22.07 -7.97
C LEU A 369 20.95 23.03 -9.16
N TYR A 370 19.82 23.02 -9.82
CA TYR A 370 19.53 23.84 -10.99
C TYR A 370 18.09 24.39 -11.11
N GLU A 371 17.13 24.00 -10.27
CA GLU A 371 15.75 24.52 -10.39
C GLU A 371 15.04 24.59 -9.04
N GLY A 372 14.86 25.78 -8.54
CA GLY A 372 13.79 26.26 -7.67
C GLY A 372 13.52 25.56 -6.33
N ILE A 373 13.25 26.37 -5.33
CA ILE A 373 12.66 25.95 -4.03
C ILE A 373 11.17 25.78 -4.24
N SER A 374 10.61 24.61 -3.91
CA SER A 374 9.16 24.43 -3.88
C SER A 374 8.65 24.21 -2.46
N ASP A 375 7.86 25.15 -1.98
CA ASP A 375 7.13 25.04 -0.71
C ASP A 375 5.72 24.53 -0.95
N TYR A 376 5.19 23.76 0.00
CA TYR A 376 3.79 23.34 -0.07
C TYR A 376 3.08 23.45 1.28
N VAL A 377 1.78 23.63 1.20
CA VAL A 377 0.88 23.69 2.35
C VAL A 377 -0.17 22.62 2.18
N THR A 378 -0.37 21.79 3.18
CA THR A 378 -1.35 20.72 3.14
C THR A 378 -2.62 21.15 3.87
N PHE A 379 -3.76 20.98 3.22
CA PHE A 379 -5.08 21.17 3.80
C PHE A 379 -5.81 19.83 3.87
N SER A 380 -6.60 19.62 4.93
CA SER A 380 -7.52 18.49 5.03
C SER A 380 -8.91 18.94 4.61
N MET A 381 -9.44 18.34 3.55
CA MET A 381 -10.79 18.60 3.05
C MET A 381 -11.54 17.28 2.95
N GLY A 382 -12.19 16.87 4.05
CA GLY A 382 -12.96 15.62 4.08
C GLY A 382 -12.16 14.35 3.84
N GLY A 383 -10.91 14.32 4.31
CA GLY A 383 -10.00 13.17 4.13
C GLY A 383 -9.25 13.15 2.79
N THR A 384 -9.38 14.19 1.98
CA THR A 384 -8.60 14.36 0.75
C THR A 384 -7.50 15.41 0.99
N LYS A 385 -6.26 15.07 0.67
CA LYS A 385 -5.14 16.03 0.65
C LYS A 385 -5.03 16.66 -0.74
N PHE A 386 -4.81 17.94 -0.77
CA PHE A 386 -4.56 18.73 -1.97
C PHE A 386 -3.19 19.37 -1.91
#